data_bdee45506cb33f90a50934bdca7c512c
#
_entry.id   bdee45506cb33f90a50934bdca7c512c
#
_cell.length_a   1.000
_cell.length_b   1.000
_cell.length_c   1.000
_cell.angle_alpha   90.00
_cell.angle_beta   90.00
_cell.angle_gamma   90.00
#
_symmetry.space_group_name_H-M   'P 1'
#
loop_
_entity.id
_entity.type
_entity.pdbx_description
1 polymer ?
#
loop_
_entity_poly.entity_id
_entity_poly.type
_entity_poly.pdbx_seq_one_letter_code
_entity_poly.pdbx_strand_id
1 'polypeptide(L)'
;MKNKILIAVTLFVCTVASSCNNWLDVTPQAQVNADKLFSTPEGYESAVYGIYTAMTDASIYGTHMTFGFMDVLAQYYYASWDKSHNLYECSQYHYNNGTTQNLISNLWLKSYNTIANCNVLLERLKGQSPSFFPEGEYNLIYGEVLALRAFLHFDLLRAFAPSWNVDKEALCLPYADNFGDKIYRQKKTTEIVRALIHDLDTARILLKPVDRAVQDEFKDMYNHYVTDADNVFLSARAYRMNYWAVTGLLARVYHYMGDPKAYTYANEVIQALRDGYFQFTPESALSAPVKTRDVIMQNEVLFALNYSGIHDLWYSYDASTTTDYEIDGVSRLYPSGDDFRGQYLVTAGKAGYEVSIKYADVKSDKGGKIPMIRLSEMFLIAAESGFDQDKENAIALLEELRLNRGIGAEISATISAEKFREELTIEARREFLGEGQMFYWYKRLGLPVGLDEIEVSPATFCLPLPATEVEFGNRTEDYIKN
;
A
#
# COMPACT_ATOMS: atom_id res chain seq x y z
N MET A 1 -71.99 -30.33 26.87
CA MET A 1 -71.01 -30.73 25.84
C MET A 1 -70.26 -29.53 25.23
N LYS A 2 -70.92 -28.43 24.84
CA LYS A 2 -70.29 -27.26 24.19
C LYS A 2 -69.18 -26.60 25.04
N ASN A 3 -69.31 -26.46 26.36
CA ASN A 3 -68.32 -25.84 27.21
C ASN A 3 -67.04 -26.69 27.40
N LYS A 4 -67.17 -28.04 27.32
CA LYS A 4 -65.99 -28.93 27.42
C LYS A 4 -65.11 -28.91 26.13
N ILE A 5 -65.82 -28.74 24.98
CA ILE A 5 -65.10 -28.60 23.70
C ILE A 5 -64.40 -27.25 23.59
N LEU A 6 -65.03 -26.17 24.10
CA LEU A 6 -64.41 -24.84 24.10
C LEU A 6 -63.13 -24.80 24.97
N ILE A 7 -63.13 -25.42 26.15
CA ILE A 7 -61.99 -25.53 27.05
C ILE A 7 -60.87 -26.37 26.39
N ALA A 8 -61.19 -27.48 25.73
CA ALA A 8 -60.20 -28.31 25.03
C ALA A 8 -59.56 -27.59 23.86
N VAL A 9 -60.34 -26.80 23.10
CA VAL A 9 -59.80 -25.97 21.97
C VAL A 9 -58.93 -24.85 22.48
N THR A 10 -59.30 -24.19 23.58
CA THR A 10 -58.49 -23.11 24.19
C THR A 10 -57.18 -23.66 24.75
N LEU A 11 -57.17 -24.84 25.41
CA LEU A 11 -55.94 -25.49 25.89
C LEU A 11 -55.06 -25.90 24.72
N PHE A 12 -55.58 -26.40 23.63
CA PHE A 12 -54.81 -26.77 22.44
C PHE A 12 -54.17 -25.56 21.73
N VAL A 13 -54.88 -24.44 21.64
CA VAL A 13 -54.37 -23.19 21.09
C VAL A 13 -53.25 -22.61 21.95
N CYS A 14 -53.35 -22.71 23.30
CA CYS A 14 -52.30 -22.26 24.19
C CYS A 14 -51.01 -23.12 24.13
N THR A 15 -51.14 -24.44 23.86
CA THR A 15 -49.96 -25.33 23.72
C THR A 15 -49.26 -25.18 22.38
N VAL A 16 -49.94 -24.73 21.32
CA VAL A 16 -49.31 -24.44 20.02
C VAL A 16 -48.60 -23.07 20.01
N ALA A 17 -49.06 -22.13 20.87
CA ALA A 17 -48.45 -20.82 20.97
C ALA A 17 -47.13 -20.78 21.80
N SER A 18 -46.79 -21.86 22.53
CA SER A 18 -45.54 -21.96 23.32
C SER A 18 -44.43 -22.75 22.63
N SER A 19 -44.62 -23.20 21.39
CA SER A 19 -43.61 -23.93 20.62
C SER A 19 -42.92 -22.98 19.62
N CYS A 20 -41.64 -22.89 19.75
CA CYS A 20 -40.66 -22.29 18.82
C CYS A 20 -40.33 -20.80 18.99
N ASN A 21 -39.71 -20.44 20.11
CA ASN A 21 -38.81 -19.27 20.12
C ASN A 21 -37.42 -19.57 19.48
N ASN A 22 -37.04 -20.84 19.36
CA ASN A 22 -35.70 -21.21 18.81
C ASN A 22 -35.71 -21.44 17.29
N TRP A 23 -36.85 -21.37 16.60
CA TRP A 23 -36.90 -21.59 15.13
C TRP A 23 -36.59 -20.32 14.33
N LEU A 24 -36.63 -19.15 14.97
CA LEU A 24 -36.27 -17.86 14.34
C LEU A 24 -34.85 -17.42 14.59
N ASP A 25 -34.11 -18.11 15.46
CA ASP A 25 -32.65 -17.87 15.65
C ASP A 25 -31.84 -18.67 14.61
N VAL A 26 -32.04 -18.39 13.34
CA VAL A 26 -31.13 -18.83 12.29
C VAL A 26 -29.93 -17.92 12.32
N THR A 27 -28.91 -18.29 13.06
CA THR A 27 -27.60 -17.62 12.97
C THR A 27 -27.09 -17.81 11.55
N PRO A 28 -26.84 -16.76 10.77
CA PRO A 28 -26.34 -16.90 9.41
C PRO A 28 -25.07 -17.76 9.42
N GLN A 29 -24.92 -18.68 8.48
CA GLN A 29 -23.78 -19.60 8.39
C GLN A 29 -22.43 -18.84 8.39
N ALA A 30 -22.40 -17.64 7.81
CA ALA A 30 -21.26 -16.75 7.83
C ALA A 30 -20.87 -16.31 9.26
N GLN A 31 -21.86 -16.04 10.13
CA GLN A 31 -21.62 -15.63 11.51
C GLN A 31 -21.11 -16.81 12.37
N VAL A 32 -21.66 -18.01 12.18
CA VAL A 32 -21.15 -19.22 12.85
C VAL A 32 -19.70 -19.50 12.45
N ASN A 33 -19.35 -19.32 11.18
CA ASN A 33 -17.97 -19.48 10.71
C ASN A 33 -17.04 -18.41 11.29
N ALA A 34 -17.47 -17.17 11.41
CA ALA A 34 -16.70 -16.10 12.02
C ALA A 34 -16.47 -16.34 13.52
N ASP A 35 -17.52 -16.75 14.26
CA ASP A 35 -17.39 -17.03 15.69
C ASP A 35 -16.45 -18.20 15.96
N LYS A 36 -16.44 -19.21 15.07
CA LYS A 36 -15.49 -20.32 15.13
C LYS A 36 -14.05 -19.86 14.83
N LEU A 37 -13.86 -19.00 13.83
CA LEU A 37 -12.54 -18.44 13.49
C LEU A 37 -11.94 -17.71 14.69
N PHE A 38 -12.69 -16.83 15.32
CA PHE A 38 -12.23 -15.99 16.43
C PHE A 38 -12.34 -16.65 17.82
N SER A 39 -12.45 -18.00 17.87
CA SER A 39 -12.48 -18.76 19.14
C SER A 39 -11.09 -19.09 19.70
N THR A 40 -10.02 -18.88 18.91
CA THR A 40 -8.63 -19.15 19.31
C THR A 40 -7.71 -18.03 18.83
N PRO A 41 -6.53 -17.79 19.45
CA PRO A 41 -5.54 -16.83 18.98
C PRO A 41 -5.12 -17.05 17.53
N GLU A 42 -4.89 -18.28 17.11
CA GLU A 42 -4.50 -18.64 15.74
C GLU A 42 -5.56 -18.25 14.69
N GLY A 43 -6.81 -18.14 15.12
CA GLY A 43 -7.89 -17.63 14.27
C GLY A 43 -7.73 -16.12 13.99
N TYR A 44 -7.27 -15.36 14.96
CA TYR A 44 -6.94 -13.94 14.78
C TYR A 44 -5.70 -13.77 13.89
N GLU A 45 -4.65 -14.57 14.10
CA GLU A 45 -3.48 -14.61 13.22
C GLU A 45 -3.89 -14.91 11.76
N SER A 46 -4.74 -15.93 11.57
CA SER A 46 -5.28 -16.31 10.26
C SER A 46 -6.05 -15.16 9.60
N ALA A 47 -6.81 -14.38 10.38
CA ALA A 47 -7.52 -13.21 9.88
C ALA A 47 -6.55 -12.09 9.44
N VAL A 48 -5.43 -11.87 10.15
CA VAL A 48 -4.36 -10.96 9.71
C VAL A 48 -3.78 -11.40 8.37
N TYR A 49 -3.42 -12.68 8.22
CA TYR A 49 -2.95 -13.21 6.93
C TYR A 49 -4.00 -13.11 5.82
N GLY A 50 -5.29 -13.24 6.17
CA GLY A 50 -6.40 -13.00 5.25
C GLY A 50 -6.46 -11.56 4.72
N ILE A 51 -6.15 -10.57 5.55
CA ILE A 51 -6.05 -9.15 5.12
C ILE A 51 -4.88 -8.99 4.15
N TYR A 52 -3.69 -9.50 4.45
CA TYR A 52 -2.55 -9.45 3.52
C TYR A 52 -2.86 -10.14 2.19
N THR A 53 -3.51 -11.30 2.23
CA THR A 53 -3.95 -12.01 1.02
C THR A 53 -4.95 -11.18 0.21
N ALA A 54 -5.91 -10.53 0.86
CA ALA A 54 -6.84 -9.65 0.17
C ALA A 54 -6.13 -8.46 -0.50
N MET A 55 -5.06 -7.95 0.11
CA MET A 55 -4.24 -6.88 -0.47
C MET A 55 -3.49 -7.31 -1.74
N THR A 56 -3.25 -8.60 -1.97
CA THR A 56 -2.58 -9.08 -3.21
C THR A 56 -3.53 -9.25 -4.40
N ASP A 57 -4.81 -8.88 -4.28
CA ASP A 57 -5.75 -8.89 -5.41
C ASP A 57 -5.22 -8.01 -6.55
N ALA A 58 -5.33 -8.48 -7.79
CA ALA A 58 -4.86 -7.77 -8.98
C ALA A 58 -5.50 -6.39 -9.14
N SER A 59 -6.74 -6.19 -8.64
CA SER A 59 -7.43 -4.90 -8.69
C SER A 59 -6.83 -3.84 -7.77
N ILE A 60 -5.98 -4.24 -6.83
CA ILE A 60 -5.25 -3.34 -5.94
C ILE A 60 -3.74 -3.56 -6.07
N TYR A 61 -3.06 -4.06 -5.03
CA TYR A 61 -1.58 -4.08 -5.05
C TYR A 61 -0.98 -5.23 -5.87
N GLY A 62 -1.75 -6.27 -6.23
CA GLY A 62 -1.28 -7.32 -7.13
C GLY A 62 -0.92 -6.81 -8.53
N THR A 63 -1.55 -5.71 -8.99
CA THR A 63 -1.26 -5.12 -10.30
C THR A 63 -1.56 -3.62 -10.35
N HIS A 64 -2.83 -3.20 -10.09
CA HIS A 64 -3.28 -1.87 -10.49
C HIS A 64 -2.73 -0.72 -9.64
N MET A 65 -2.48 -0.93 -8.35
CA MET A 65 -1.88 0.08 -7.47
C MET A 65 -0.34 0.02 -7.43
N THR A 66 0.26 -0.82 -8.26
CA THR A 66 1.71 -0.98 -8.43
C THR A 66 2.10 -0.76 -9.88
N PHE A 67 2.67 -1.75 -10.53
CA PHE A 67 3.20 -1.69 -11.90
C PHE A 67 2.13 -1.55 -13.00
N GLY A 68 0.85 -1.76 -12.68
CA GLY A 68 -0.25 -1.63 -13.65
C GLY A 68 -0.77 -0.20 -13.77
N PHE A 69 -2.03 0.02 -13.38
CA PHE A 69 -2.75 1.27 -13.64
C PHE A 69 -2.03 2.53 -13.10
N MET A 70 -1.48 2.50 -11.87
CA MET A 70 -0.80 3.70 -11.30
C MET A 70 0.49 4.05 -12.03
N ASP A 71 1.30 3.07 -12.45
CA ASP A 71 2.52 3.34 -13.21
C ASP A 71 2.20 3.75 -14.66
N VAL A 72 1.09 3.26 -15.22
CA VAL A 72 0.58 3.74 -16.51
C VAL A 72 0.18 5.22 -16.42
N LEU A 73 -0.53 5.62 -15.38
CA LEU A 73 -0.87 7.03 -15.15
C LEU A 73 0.38 7.89 -14.90
N ALA A 74 1.45 7.32 -14.37
CA ALA A 74 2.74 7.98 -14.18
C ALA A 74 3.58 8.03 -15.47
N GLN A 75 3.06 7.53 -16.62
CA GLN A 75 3.74 7.50 -17.91
C GLN A 75 5.12 6.81 -17.84
N TYR A 76 5.18 5.63 -17.18
CA TYR A 76 6.40 4.83 -17.16
C TYR A 76 6.59 4.02 -18.43
N TYR A 77 5.49 3.68 -19.12
CA TYR A 77 5.51 2.72 -20.21
C TYR A 77 5.27 3.40 -21.56
N TYR A 78 5.93 2.86 -22.56
CA TYR A 78 5.81 3.34 -23.93
C TYR A 78 4.38 3.12 -24.45
N ALA A 79 3.68 4.20 -24.76
CA ALA A 79 2.27 4.20 -25.16
C ALA A 79 2.06 3.76 -26.65
N SER A 80 2.84 2.80 -27.16
CA SER A 80 2.58 2.22 -28.50
C SER A 80 1.43 1.21 -28.47
N TRP A 81 0.70 1.12 -27.37
CA TRP A 81 -0.41 0.20 -27.26
C TRP A 81 -1.46 0.44 -28.34
N ASP A 82 -1.90 -0.65 -28.93
CA ASP A 82 -3.11 -0.65 -29.76
C ASP A 82 -4.29 -0.10 -28.92
N LYS A 83 -5.19 0.66 -29.57
CA LYS A 83 -6.41 1.18 -28.94
C LYS A 83 -7.32 0.09 -28.31
N SER A 84 -7.11 -1.17 -28.69
CA SER A 84 -7.80 -2.31 -28.06
C SER A 84 -7.19 -2.76 -26.74
N HIS A 85 -6.01 -2.25 -26.36
CA HIS A 85 -5.36 -2.59 -25.11
C HIS A 85 -6.10 -2.01 -23.90
N ASN A 86 -6.28 -2.81 -22.85
CA ASN A 86 -7.06 -2.41 -21.66
C ASN A 86 -6.55 -1.16 -20.96
N LEU A 87 -5.24 -0.86 -21.04
CA LEU A 87 -4.60 0.28 -20.40
C LEU A 87 -4.41 1.48 -21.34
N TYR A 88 -4.76 1.36 -22.64
CA TYR A 88 -4.61 2.46 -23.59
C TYR A 88 -5.39 3.71 -23.15
N GLU A 89 -6.67 3.55 -22.87
CA GLU A 89 -7.52 4.68 -22.45
C GLU A 89 -7.06 5.26 -21.08
N CYS A 90 -6.50 4.40 -20.22
CA CYS A 90 -5.90 4.81 -18.95
C CYS A 90 -4.67 5.72 -19.18
N SER A 91 -3.79 5.34 -20.12
CA SER A 91 -2.59 6.14 -20.45
C SER A 91 -2.92 7.52 -21.02
N GLN A 92 -4.13 7.68 -21.58
CA GLN A 92 -4.66 8.94 -22.09
C GLN A 92 -5.51 9.72 -21.07
N TYR A 93 -5.58 9.24 -19.82
CA TYR A 93 -6.43 9.79 -18.74
C TYR A 93 -7.92 9.83 -19.07
N HIS A 94 -8.41 8.96 -19.97
CA HIS A 94 -9.79 8.88 -20.37
C HIS A 94 -10.63 8.09 -19.35
N TYR A 95 -10.85 8.67 -18.18
CA TYR A 95 -11.56 8.03 -17.07
C TYR A 95 -13.03 7.71 -17.35
N ASN A 96 -13.63 8.35 -18.37
CA ASN A 96 -15.01 8.09 -18.79
C ASN A 96 -15.15 6.85 -19.70
N ASN A 97 -14.05 6.23 -20.11
CA ASN A 97 -14.07 4.96 -20.85
C ASN A 97 -14.52 3.82 -19.96
N GLY A 98 -15.39 2.94 -20.46
CA GLY A 98 -15.98 1.86 -19.66
C GLY A 98 -14.95 0.88 -19.08
N THR A 99 -13.87 0.58 -19.79
CA THR A 99 -12.78 -0.26 -19.28
C THR A 99 -12.08 0.41 -18.11
N THR A 100 -11.73 1.69 -18.25
CA THR A 100 -11.09 2.49 -17.18
C THR A 100 -12.00 2.63 -15.97
N GLN A 101 -13.31 2.88 -16.18
CA GLN A 101 -14.29 2.94 -15.10
C GLN A 101 -14.38 1.62 -14.32
N ASN A 102 -14.32 0.48 -15.02
CA ASN A 102 -14.32 -0.83 -14.37
C ASN A 102 -13.07 -1.06 -13.52
N LEU A 103 -11.89 -0.65 -14.01
CA LEU A 103 -10.65 -0.72 -13.23
C LEU A 103 -10.75 0.12 -11.95
N ILE A 104 -11.18 1.37 -12.08
CA ILE A 104 -11.36 2.30 -10.95
C ILE A 104 -12.39 1.76 -9.94
N SER A 105 -13.52 1.24 -10.44
CA SER A 105 -14.57 0.69 -9.58
C SER A 105 -14.09 -0.55 -8.82
N ASN A 106 -13.33 -1.43 -9.45
CA ASN A 106 -12.76 -2.62 -8.80
C ASN A 106 -11.70 -2.24 -7.77
N LEU A 107 -10.83 -1.27 -8.08
CA LEU A 107 -9.85 -0.73 -7.14
C LEU A 107 -10.54 -0.21 -5.86
N TRP A 108 -11.59 0.59 -6.02
CA TRP A 108 -12.40 1.11 -4.91
C TRP A 108 -13.03 -0.02 -4.09
N LEU A 109 -13.76 -0.91 -4.75
CA LEU A 109 -14.50 -1.99 -4.11
C LEU A 109 -13.58 -2.92 -3.32
N LYS A 110 -12.46 -3.35 -3.93
CA LYS A 110 -11.52 -4.26 -3.28
C LYS A 110 -10.79 -3.62 -2.11
N SER A 111 -10.43 -2.35 -2.22
CA SER A 111 -9.83 -1.60 -1.12
C SER A 111 -10.79 -1.49 0.07
N TYR A 112 -12.07 -1.10 -0.14
CA TYR A 112 -13.04 -1.02 0.94
C TYR A 112 -13.45 -2.38 1.51
N ASN A 113 -13.47 -3.45 0.70
CA ASN A 113 -13.66 -4.81 1.20
C ASN A 113 -12.51 -5.23 2.13
N THR A 114 -11.27 -4.88 1.79
CA THR A 114 -10.11 -5.16 2.64
C THR A 114 -10.15 -4.32 3.93
N ILE A 115 -10.57 -3.05 3.84
CA ILE A 115 -10.82 -2.20 5.02
C ILE A 115 -11.91 -2.80 5.92
N ALA A 116 -12.98 -3.36 5.33
CA ALA A 116 -14.02 -4.03 6.10
C ALA A 116 -13.47 -5.25 6.86
N ASN A 117 -12.56 -6.04 6.25
CA ASN A 117 -11.87 -7.14 6.94
C ASN A 117 -11.03 -6.63 8.13
N CYS A 118 -10.32 -5.51 7.97
CA CYS A 118 -9.62 -4.86 9.08
C CYS A 118 -10.60 -4.49 10.21
N ASN A 119 -11.74 -3.88 9.87
CA ASN A 119 -12.73 -3.45 10.85
C ASN A 119 -13.39 -4.62 11.58
N VAL A 120 -13.68 -5.73 10.89
CA VAL A 120 -14.18 -6.97 11.53
C VAL A 120 -13.18 -7.46 12.58
N LEU A 121 -11.90 -7.57 12.21
CA LEU A 121 -10.87 -8.05 13.12
C LEU A 121 -10.67 -7.10 14.31
N LEU A 122 -10.64 -5.80 14.08
CA LEU A 122 -10.53 -4.79 15.15
C LEU A 122 -11.73 -4.84 16.11
N GLU A 123 -12.94 -5.04 15.61
CA GLU A 123 -14.12 -5.17 16.45
C GLU A 123 -14.09 -6.43 17.31
N ARG A 124 -13.65 -7.56 16.73
CA ARG A 124 -13.46 -8.82 17.48
C ARG A 124 -12.37 -8.68 18.54
N LEU A 125 -11.28 -8.00 18.27
CA LEU A 125 -10.22 -7.72 19.25
C LEU A 125 -10.73 -6.90 20.43
N LYS A 126 -11.53 -5.84 20.20
CA LYS A 126 -12.09 -5.01 21.28
C LYS A 126 -12.95 -5.83 22.26
N GLY A 127 -13.57 -6.91 21.78
CA GLY A 127 -14.39 -7.81 22.61
C GLY A 127 -13.58 -8.84 23.40
N GLN A 128 -12.24 -8.93 23.21
CA GLN A 128 -11.41 -9.94 23.83
C GLN A 128 -10.49 -9.38 24.91
N SER A 129 -10.18 -10.21 25.90
CA SER A 129 -9.15 -9.91 26.88
C SER A 129 -7.75 -10.09 26.27
N PRO A 130 -6.78 -9.19 26.54
CA PRO A 130 -5.39 -9.42 26.16
C PRO A 130 -4.81 -10.74 26.68
N SER A 131 -5.29 -11.24 27.80
CA SER A 131 -4.86 -12.53 28.40
C SER A 131 -5.37 -13.76 27.66
N PHE A 132 -6.23 -13.59 26.65
CA PHE A 132 -6.63 -14.66 25.74
C PHE A 132 -5.52 -15.03 24.76
N PHE A 133 -4.62 -14.09 24.48
CA PHE A 133 -3.52 -14.24 23.53
C PHE A 133 -2.20 -14.57 24.26
N PRO A 134 -1.24 -15.17 23.57
CA PRO A 134 0.15 -15.17 23.99
C PRO A 134 0.65 -13.76 24.31
N GLU A 135 1.67 -13.66 25.17
CA GLU A 135 2.21 -12.36 25.61
C GLU A 135 2.64 -11.48 24.42
N GLY A 136 2.13 -10.26 24.37
CA GLY A 136 2.42 -9.27 23.34
C GLY A 136 1.58 -9.39 22.06
N GLU A 137 0.98 -10.55 21.79
CA GLU A 137 0.31 -10.80 20.51
C GLU A 137 -0.94 -9.96 20.29
N TYR A 138 -1.74 -9.70 21.34
CA TYR A 138 -2.89 -8.81 21.27
C TYR A 138 -2.50 -7.42 20.75
N ASN A 139 -1.48 -6.81 21.34
CA ASN A 139 -1.00 -5.49 20.93
C ASN A 139 -0.38 -5.51 19.53
N LEU A 140 0.30 -6.60 19.19
CA LEU A 140 0.88 -6.79 17.87
C LEU A 140 -0.20 -6.82 16.79
N ILE A 141 -1.23 -7.68 16.93
CA ILE A 141 -2.33 -7.79 15.99
C ILE A 141 -3.09 -6.46 15.90
N TYR A 142 -3.40 -5.86 17.05
CA TYR A 142 -4.18 -4.62 17.09
C TYR A 142 -3.45 -3.48 16.38
N GLY A 143 -2.18 -3.27 16.69
CA GLY A 143 -1.35 -2.22 16.06
C GLY A 143 -1.17 -2.45 14.56
N GLU A 144 -0.88 -3.67 14.16
CA GLU A 144 -0.69 -4.06 12.76
C GLU A 144 -1.95 -3.81 11.92
N VAL A 145 -3.12 -4.22 12.41
CA VAL A 145 -4.39 -4.07 11.67
C VAL A 145 -4.86 -2.62 11.60
N LEU A 146 -4.63 -1.82 12.66
CA LEU A 146 -4.86 -0.37 12.60
C LEU A 146 -4.02 0.29 11.50
N ALA A 147 -2.75 -0.06 11.43
CA ALA A 147 -1.86 0.49 10.42
C ALA A 147 -2.20 0.04 8.99
N LEU A 148 -2.62 -1.22 8.79
CA LEU A 148 -3.11 -1.71 7.50
C LEU A 148 -4.38 -0.98 7.06
N ARG A 149 -5.32 -0.74 7.97
CA ARG A 149 -6.52 0.06 7.71
C ARG A 149 -6.16 1.48 7.28
N ALA A 150 -5.24 2.11 8.00
CA ALA A 150 -4.76 3.45 7.68
C ALA A 150 -4.06 3.48 6.32
N PHE A 151 -3.21 2.50 6.01
CA PHE A 151 -2.52 2.37 4.72
C PHE A 151 -3.51 2.35 3.55
N LEU A 152 -4.52 1.48 3.63
CA LEU A 152 -5.56 1.36 2.59
C LEU A 152 -6.36 2.65 2.39
N HIS A 153 -6.78 3.30 3.47
CA HIS A 153 -7.49 4.58 3.38
C HIS A 153 -6.61 5.70 2.83
N PHE A 154 -5.32 5.70 3.16
CA PHE A 154 -4.39 6.72 2.67
C PHE A 154 -4.16 6.58 1.17
N ASP A 155 -4.04 5.36 0.65
CA ASP A 155 -3.90 5.13 -0.78
C ASP A 155 -5.17 5.52 -1.55
N LEU A 156 -6.35 5.22 -1.02
CA LEU A 156 -7.61 5.71 -1.56
C LEU A 156 -7.65 7.26 -1.54
N LEU A 157 -7.23 7.88 -0.44
CA LEU A 157 -7.18 9.35 -0.35
C LEU A 157 -6.29 9.93 -1.45
N ARG A 158 -5.08 9.38 -1.63
CA ARG A 158 -4.16 9.84 -2.66
C ARG A 158 -4.69 9.63 -4.07
N ALA A 159 -5.44 8.55 -4.30
CA ALA A 159 -6.00 8.24 -5.61
C ALA A 159 -7.20 9.13 -5.97
N PHE A 160 -8.15 9.30 -5.05
CA PHE A 160 -9.47 9.87 -5.35
C PHE A 160 -9.67 11.32 -4.90
N ALA A 161 -8.92 11.84 -3.92
CA ALA A 161 -9.06 13.22 -3.46
C ALA A 161 -8.09 14.17 -4.19
N PRO A 162 -8.35 15.48 -4.24
CA PRO A 162 -7.34 16.47 -4.60
C PRO A 162 -6.09 16.35 -3.73
N SER A 163 -4.93 16.78 -4.23
CA SER A 163 -3.75 16.86 -3.39
C SER A 163 -3.96 17.86 -2.24
N TRP A 164 -3.24 17.68 -1.16
CA TRP A 164 -3.31 18.54 0.02
C TRP A 164 -3.15 20.02 -0.31
N ASN A 165 -2.22 20.34 -1.23
CA ASN A 165 -1.92 21.70 -1.63
C ASN A 165 -2.98 22.32 -2.56
N VAL A 166 -3.79 21.49 -3.24
CA VAL A 166 -4.87 21.96 -4.12
C VAL A 166 -6.13 22.25 -3.30
N ASP A 167 -6.63 21.27 -2.56
CA ASP A 167 -7.81 21.45 -1.69
C ASP A 167 -7.86 20.41 -0.55
N LYS A 168 -7.30 20.78 0.58
CA LYS A 168 -7.35 19.95 1.80
C LYS A 168 -8.71 19.95 2.49
N GLU A 169 -9.62 20.84 2.12
CA GLU A 169 -10.98 20.91 2.67
C GLU A 169 -12.01 20.22 1.76
N ALA A 170 -11.60 19.65 0.64
CA ALA A 170 -12.48 18.89 -0.25
C ALA A 170 -13.17 17.76 0.52
N LEU A 171 -14.48 17.64 0.32
CA LEU A 171 -15.29 16.52 0.83
C LEU A 171 -15.09 15.36 -0.14
N CYS A 172 -14.31 14.34 0.22
CA CYS A 172 -13.83 13.36 -0.76
C CYS A 172 -14.26 11.91 -0.46
N LEU A 173 -13.77 11.30 0.62
CA LEU A 173 -13.95 9.88 0.87
C LEU A 173 -14.64 9.62 2.22
N PRO A 174 -15.31 8.47 2.39
CA PRO A 174 -15.64 7.97 3.71
C PRO A 174 -14.40 7.38 4.40
N TYR A 175 -14.21 7.65 5.67
CA TYR A 175 -13.30 6.91 6.53
C TYR A 175 -14.09 5.86 7.30
N ALA A 176 -13.98 4.59 6.88
CA ALA A 176 -14.69 3.47 7.49
C ALA A 176 -13.87 2.93 8.68
N ASP A 177 -14.27 3.28 9.90
CA ASP A 177 -13.53 3.01 11.14
C ASP A 177 -14.16 1.92 12.02
N ASN A 178 -15.30 1.37 11.62
CA ASN A 178 -15.95 0.25 12.29
C ASN A 178 -16.64 -0.68 11.30
N PHE A 179 -17.04 -1.87 11.75
CA PHE A 179 -17.84 -2.81 10.99
C PHE A 179 -19.33 -2.56 11.23
N GLY A 180 -20.19 -2.72 10.20
CA GLY A 180 -21.65 -2.63 10.30
C GLY A 180 -22.31 -2.11 9.02
N ASP A 181 -23.63 -2.11 9.01
CA ASP A 181 -24.48 -1.74 7.87
C ASP A 181 -24.66 -0.21 7.71
N LYS A 182 -23.71 0.57 8.20
CA LYS A 182 -23.78 2.03 8.14
C LYS A 182 -23.26 2.54 6.81
N ILE A 183 -24.00 3.45 6.19
CA ILE A 183 -23.49 4.26 5.10
C ILE A 183 -22.57 5.34 5.69
N TYR A 184 -21.28 5.21 5.45
CA TYR A 184 -20.31 6.21 5.86
C TYR A 184 -20.40 7.44 4.98
N ARG A 185 -20.47 8.61 5.58
CA ARG A 185 -20.46 9.88 4.85
C ARG A 185 -19.05 10.22 4.39
N GLN A 186 -18.94 10.94 3.29
CA GLN A 186 -17.68 11.57 2.90
C GLN A 186 -17.18 12.48 4.02
N LYS A 187 -15.88 12.49 4.21
CA LYS A 187 -15.15 13.37 5.11
C LYS A 187 -14.23 14.29 4.32
N LYS A 188 -13.85 15.41 4.91
CA LYS A 188 -12.82 16.27 4.36
C LYS A 188 -11.45 15.61 4.40
N THR A 189 -10.58 15.96 3.46
CA THR A 189 -9.19 15.49 3.45
C THR A 189 -8.51 15.70 4.81
N THR A 190 -8.71 16.86 5.44
CA THR A 190 -8.16 17.18 6.78
C THR A 190 -8.69 16.26 7.87
N GLU A 191 -9.95 15.83 7.81
CA GLU A 191 -10.55 14.90 8.77
C GLU A 191 -10.01 13.48 8.59
N ILE A 192 -9.85 13.05 7.33
CA ILE A 192 -9.30 11.72 6.99
C ILE A 192 -7.85 11.64 7.46
N VAL A 193 -7.03 12.62 7.12
CA VAL A 193 -5.61 12.64 7.52
C VAL A 193 -5.46 12.62 9.05
N ARG A 194 -6.31 13.34 9.79
CA ARG A 194 -6.32 13.28 11.25
C ARG A 194 -6.65 11.88 11.77
N ALA A 195 -7.62 11.20 11.16
CA ALA A 195 -7.97 9.82 11.52
C ALA A 195 -6.84 8.83 11.18
N LEU A 196 -6.19 8.99 10.01
CA LEU A 196 -5.01 8.21 9.63
C LEU A 196 -3.88 8.33 10.65
N ILE A 197 -3.53 9.57 11.01
CA ILE A 197 -2.46 9.84 11.99
C ILE A 197 -2.82 9.24 13.35
N HIS A 198 -4.07 9.35 13.78
CA HIS A 198 -4.52 8.75 15.04
C HIS A 198 -4.37 7.21 15.03
N ASP A 199 -4.79 6.54 13.96
CA ASP A 199 -4.65 5.09 13.83
C ASP A 199 -3.16 4.68 13.82
N LEU A 200 -2.31 5.42 13.09
CA LEU A 200 -0.87 5.14 12.97
C LEU A 200 -0.10 5.41 14.27
N ASP A 201 -0.39 6.51 14.97
CA ASP A 201 0.23 6.81 16.26
C ASP A 201 -0.17 5.76 17.29
N THR A 202 -1.44 5.34 17.30
CA THR A 202 -1.92 4.25 18.16
C THR A 202 -1.22 2.94 17.84
N ALA A 203 -1.12 2.59 16.56
CA ALA A 203 -0.42 1.40 16.09
C ALA A 203 1.06 1.42 16.55
N ARG A 204 1.73 2.54 16.41
CA ARG A 204 3.13 2.71 16.80
C ARG A 204 3.34 2.52 18.30
N ILE A 205 2.44 3.07 19.14
CA ILE A 205 2.47 2.90 20.60
C ILE A 205 2.28 1.42 20.97
N LEU A 206 1.34 0.72 20.32
CA LEU A 206 1.05 -0.69 20.60
C LEU A 206 2.20 -1.61 20.14
N LEU A 207 2.80 -1.34 18.99
CA LEU A 207 3.86 -2.17 18.41
C LEU A 207 5.19 -2.02 19.14
N LYS A 208 5.59 -0.80 19.52
CA LYS A 208 6.93 -0.52 20.04
C LYS A 208 7.39 -1.46 21.17
N PRO A 209 6.57 -1.81 22.18
CA PRO A 209 7.03 -2.67 23.27
C PRO A 209 7.06 -4.17 22.93
N VAL A 210 6.38 -4.61 21.84
CA VAL A 210 6.15 -6.04 21.57
C VAL A 210 6.68 -6.49 20.21
N ASP A 211 6.94 -5.57 19.29
CA ASP A 211 7.40 -5.90 17.94
C ASP A 211 8.88 -6.26 17.94
N ARG A 212 9.19 -7.49 17.54
CA ARG A 212 10.57 -7.95 17.44
C ARG A 212 11.40 -7.16 16.42
N ALA A 213 10.76 -6.50 15.46
CA ALA A 213 11.44 -5.66 14.48
C ALA A 213 12.27 -4.50 15.10
N VAL A 214 12.01 -4.12 16.35
CA VAL A 214 12.76 -3.06 17.05
C VAL A 214 13.71 -3.59 18.13
N GLN A 215 13.83 -4.91 18.29
CA GLN A 215 14.72 -5.53 19.27
C GLN A 215 16.11 -5.75 18.67
N ASP A 216 17.17 -5.44 19.41
CA ASP A 216 18.57 -5.51 18.92
C ASP A 216 18.98 -6.90 18.41
N GLU A 217 18.45 -7.96 19.02
CA GLU A 217 18.67 -9.35 18.61
C GLU A 217 18.06 -9.72 17.27
N PHE A 218 17.12 -8.89 16.76
CA PHE A 218 16.48 -9.05 15.44
C PHE A 218 16.99 -8.06 14.39
N LYS A 219 18.09 -7.36 14.64
CA LYS A 219 18.83 -6.65 13.60
C LYS A 219 19.11 -7.63 12.46
N ASP A 220 18.97 -7.17 11.22
CA ASP A 220 19.03 -8.03 10.03
C ASP A 220 17.93 -9.10 9.99
N MET A 221 16.68 -8.69 10.25
CA MET A 221 15.49 -9.59 10.30
C MET A 221 15.23 -10.40 9.01
N TYR A 222 15.88 -10.04 7.89
CA TYR A 222 15.74 -10.77 6.62
C TYR A 222 16.60 -12.02 6.55
N ASN A 223 17.69 -12.09 7.30
CA ASN A 223 18.56 -13.28 7.41
C ASN A 223 18.20 -14.14 8.61
N HIS A 224 17.48 -13.60 9.60
CA HIS A 224 16.92 -14.39 10.69
C HIS A 224 15.62 -15.07 10.24
N TYR A 225 15.74 -16.08 9.39
CA TYR A 225 14.70 -17.08 9.29
C TYR A 225 14.51 -17.68 10.68
N VAL A 226 13.33 -17.51 11.20
CA VAL A 226 12.92 -17.91 12.52
C VAL A 226 13.32 -19.35 12.78
N THR A 227 14.41 -19.54 13.50
CA THR A 227 14.75 -20.83 14.11
C THR A 227 14.04 -21.03 15.44
N ASP A 228 13.33 -19.99 15.92
CA ASP A 228 12.58 -20.03 17.17
C ASP A 228 11.18 -20.59 16.89
N ALA A 229 11.03 -21.89 17.10
CA ALA A 229 9.85 -22.68 16.76
C ALA A 229 8.61 -22.34 17.61
N ASP A 230 8.75 -21.51 18.66
CA ASP A 230 7.71 -21.39 19.68
C ASP A 230 6.59 -20.41 19.31
N ASN A 231 6.85 -19.36 18.48
CA ASN A 231 5.79 -18.51 17.92
C ASN A 231 6.22 -17.82 16.61
N VAL A 232 5.89 -18.44 15.48
CA VAL A 232 6.19 -17.94 14.14
C VAL A 232 5.51 -16.60 13.89
N PHE A 233 4.31 -16.38 14.40
CA PHE A 233 3.57 -15.15 14.18
C PHE A 233 4.27 -13.94 14.80
N LEU A 234 4.79 -14.08 16.01
CA LEU A 234 5.55 -13.02 16.69
C LEU A 234 6.92 -12.78 16.05
N SER A 235 7.51 -13.79 15.43
CA SER A 235 8.88 -13.77 14.92
C SER A 235 8.99 -13.30 13.46
N ALA A 236 8.06 -13.70 12.59
CA ALA A 236 8.10 -13.38 11.16
C ALA A 236 7.63 -11.96 10.89
N ARG A 237 8.45 -10.97 11.22
CA ARG A 237 8.09 -9.54 11.14
C ARG A 237 8.63 -8.80 9.92
N ALA A 238 9.60 -9.38 9.19
CA ALA A 238 10.40 -8.67 8.19
C ALA A 238 9.57 -7.92 7.13
N TYR A 239 8.55 -8.51 6.57
CA TYR A 239 7.78 -7.87 5.48
C TYR A 239 6.41 -7.38 5.93
N ARG A 240 6.02 -7.62 7.17
CA ARG A 240 4.71 -7.24 7.69
C ARG A 240 4.67 -5.76 8.09
N MET A 241 3.48 -5.23 8.36
CA MET A 241 3.28 -3.88 8.87
C MET A 241 3.82 -3.78 10.32
N ASN A 242 5.15 -3.76 10.43
CA ASN A 242 5.91 -3.67 11.67
C ASN A 242 6.09 -2.20 12.11
N TYR A 243 6.74 -1.99 13.24
CA TYR A 243 7.00 -0.64 13.79
C TYR A 243 7.69 0.30 12.77
N TRP A 244 8.68 -0.18 12.02
CA TRP A 244 9.40 0.63 11.04
C TRP A 244 8.53 0.94 9.82
N ALA A 245 7.69 0.00 9.41
CA ALA A 245 6.70 0.21 8.35
C ALA A 245 5.68 1.29 8.74
N VAL A 246 5.19 1.27 9.98
CA VAL A 246 4.29 2.31 10.52
C VAL A 246 5.00 3.66 10.61
N THR A 247 6.26 3.69 11.03
CA THR A 247 7.07 4.92 11.09
C THR A 247 7.28 5.49 9.68
N GLY A 248 7.61 4.65 8.70
CA GLY A 248 7.74 5.06 7.30
C GLY A 248 6.42 5.55 6.69
N LEU A 249 5.30 4.91 7.05
CA LEU A 249 3.98 5.38 6.62
C LEU A 249 3.61 6.74 7.22
N LEU A 250 3.95 7.00 8.47
CA LEU A 250 3.81 8.35 9.08
C LEU A 250 4.65 9.37 8.33
N ALA A 251 5.91 9.04 7.99
CA ALA A 251 6.75 9.92 7.16
C ALA A 251 6.04 10.26 5.83
N ARG A 252 5.50 9.26 5.14
CA ARG A 252 4.77 9.43 3.87
C ARG A 252 3.50 10.27 4.04
N VAL A 253 2.72 10.08 5.12
CA VAL A 253 1.51 10.87 5.39
C VAL A 253 1.85 12.33 5.68
N TYR A 254 2.85 12.61 6.52
CA TYR A 254 3.29 13.98 6.79
C TYR A 254 3.92 14.63 5.56
N HIS A 255 4.64 13.86 4.73
CA HIS A 255 5.17 14.34 3.45
C HIS A 255 4.06 14.73 2.46
N TYR A 256 2.98 13.96 2.40
CA TYR A 256 1.78 14.31 1.62
C TYR A 256 1.19 15.67 2.04
N MET A 257 1.27 16.01 3.33
CA MET A 257 0.80 17.29 3.87
C MET A 257 1.80 18.44 3.67
N GLY A 258 3.05 18.17 3.35
CA GLY A 258 4.15 19.15 3.43
C GLY A 258 4.49 19.55 4.88
N ASP A 259 4.22 18.68 5.85
CA ASP A 259 4.48 18.93 7.27
C ASP A 259 5.92 18.55 7.64
N PRO A 260 6.67 19.41 8.39
CA PRO A 260 8.05 19.14 8.80
C PRO A 260 8.26 17.82 9.57
N LYS A 261 7.24 17.26 10.19
CA LYS A 261 7.31 15.94 10.84
C LYS A 261 7.67 14.82 9.86
N ALA A 262 7.48 15.02 8.55
CA ALA A 262 7.94 14.09 7.54
C ALA A 262 9.44 13.79 7.69
N TYR A 263 10.26 14.84 7.87
CA TYR A 263 11.68 14.71 8.14
C TYR A 263 11.95 13.88 9.41
N THR A 264 11.23 14.16 10.50
CA THR A 264 11.44 13.49 11.78
C THR A 264 11.22 11.98 11.67
N TYR A 265 10.11 11.55 11.08
CA TYR A 265 9.80 10.12 10.94
C TYR A 265 10.69 9.42 9.90
N ALA A 266 11.00 10.08 8.78
CA ALA A 266 11.91 9.54 7.79
C ALA A 266 13.31 9.36 8.36
N ASN A 267 13.82 10.35 9.10
CA ASN A 267 15.14 10.29 9.73
C ASN A 267 15.22 9.24 10.86
N GLU A 268 14.12 8.94 11.55
CA GLU A 268 14.06 7.83 12.52
C GLU A 268 14.32 6.48 11.83
N VAL A 269 13.76 6.27 10.63
CA VAL A 269 14.06 5.06 9.83
C VAL A 269 15.48 5.06 9.29
N ILE A 270 15.98 6.21 8.85
CA ILE A 270 17.38 6.34 8.41
C ILE A 270 18.34 6.05 9.58
N GLN A 271 18.00 6.48 10.79
CA GLN A 271 18.77 6.13 11.98
C GLN A 271 18.73 4.60 12.25
N ALA A 272 17.60 3.94 12.03
CA ALA A 272 17.53 2.48 12.13
C ALA A 272 18.46 1.76 11.13
N LEU A 273 18.66 2.33 9.92
CA LEU A 273 19.72 1.84 9.02
C LEU A 273 21.10 2.00 9.67
N ARG A 274 21.40 3.17 10.28
CA ARG A 274 22.69 3.41 10.97
C ARG A 274 22.91 2.44 12.15
N ASP A 275 21.81 2.06 12.80
CA ASP A 275 21.82 1.14 13.94
C ASP A 275 21.85 -0.34 13.50
N GLY A 276 21.79 -0.61 12.18
CA GLY A 276 21.95 -1.95 11.59
C GLY A 276 20.66 -2.77 11.45
N TYR A 277 19.46 -2.15 11.55
CA TYR A 277 18.19 -2.82 11.28
C TYR A 277 17.93 -3.00 9.78
N PHE A 278 18.49 -2.15 8.95
CA PHE A 278 18.40 -2.19 7.49
C PHE A 278 19.80 -2.11 6.89
N GLN A 279 19.90 -2.48 5.61
CA GLN A 279 21.14 -2.38 4.84
C GLN A 279 20.80 -2.03 3.40
N PHE A 280 21.61 -1.18 2.78
CA PHE A 280 21.54 -1.02 1.34
C PHE A 280 21.92 -2.31 0.62
N THR A 281 21.22 -2.61 -0.44
CA THR A 281 21.49 -3.79 -1.26
C THR A 281 22.78 -3.59 -2.06
N PRO A 282 23.82 -4.41 -1.84
CA PRO A 282 25.06 -4.24 -2.56
C PRO A 282 24.91 -4.67 -4.03
N GLU A 283 25.73 -4.10 -4.91
CA GLU A 283 25.76 -4.46 -6.33
C GLU A 283 25.87 -5.97 -6.55
N SER A 284 26.67 -6.65 -5.76
CA SER A 284 26.86 -8.11 -5.83
C SER A 284 25.58 -8.92 -5.63
N ALA A 285 24.59 -8.38 -4.92
CA ALA A 285 23.30 -9.04 -4.75
C ALA A 285 22.40 -8.85 -5.97
N LEU A 286 22.51 -7.71 -6.66
CA LEU A 286 21.78 -7.41 -7.89
C LEU A 286 22.37 -8.13 -9.10
N SER A 287 23.69 -8.27 -9.18
CA SER A 287 24.42 -8.96 -10.24
C SER A 287 24.53 -10.49 -10.03
N ALA A 288 23.99 -11.00 -8.93
CA ALA A 288 24.05 -12.41 -8.58
C ALA A 288 23.31 -13.30 -9.64
N PRO A 289 23.60 -14.61 -9.68
CA PRO A 289 22.84 -15.54 -10.52
C PRO A 289 21.33 -15.47 -10.23
N VAL A 290 20.50 -15.71 -11.26
CA VAL A 290 19.04 -15.60 -11.22
C VAL A 290 18.41 -16.21 -9.95
N LYS A 291 18.89 -17.37 -9.49
CA LYS A 291 18.35 -18.04 -8.30
C LYS A 291 18.52 -17.25 -6.99
N THR A 292 19.58 -16.46 -6.87
CA THR A 292 19.96 -15.75 -5.61
C THR A 292 19.90 -14.24 -5.76
N ARG A 293 19.61 -13.75 -6.98
CA ARG A 293 19.54 -12.32 -7.27
C ARG A 293 18.44 -11.63 -6.50
N ASP A 294 18.76 -10.46 -5.94
CA ASP A 294 17.82 -9.65 -5.16
C ASP A 294 17.32 -8.45 -5.97
N VAL A 295 16.31 -8.67 -6.81
CA VAL A 295 15.72 -7.64 -7.67
C VAL A 295 14.75 -6.70 -6.95
N ILE A 296 14.33 -7.04 -5.73
CA ILE A 296 13.43 -6.21 -4.93
C ILE A 296 14.16 -5.38 -3.87
N MET A 297 15.49 -5.57 -3.72
CA MET A 297 16.29 -4.93 -2.68
C MET A 297 15.73 -5.21 -1.27
N GLN A 298 15.60 -6.51 -0.93
CA GLN A 298 14.82 -6.96 0.23
C GLN A 298 15.26 -6.35 1.56
N ASN A 299 16.58 -6.09 1.75
CA ASN A 299 17.11 -5.53 3.01
C ASN A 299 16.78 -4.04 3.18
N GLU A 300 16.21 -3.41 2.16
CA GLU A 300 15.72 -2.02 2.17
C GLU A 300 14.21 -1.91 2.35
N VAL A 301 13.50 -3.04 2.41
CA VAL A 301 12.03 -3.05 2.46
C VAL A 301 11.55 -2.89 3.90
N LEU A 302 10.75 -1.87 4.17
CA LEU A 302 10.08 -1.68 5.45
C LEU A 302 8.78 -2.47 5.50
N PHE A 303 8.04 -2.48 4.38
CA PHE A 303 6.79 -3.21 4.21
C PHE A 303 6.69 -3.79 2.80
N ALA A 304 6.33 -5.07 2.70
CA ALA A 304 5.99 -5.73 1.45
C ALA A 304 4.86 -6.73 1.62
N LEU A 305 4.15 -6.99 0.54
CA LEU A 305 3.23 -8.13 0.46
C LEU A 305 4.00 -9.35 -0.04
N ASN A 306 3.87 -10.47 0.65
CA ASN A 306 4.45 -11.74 0.21
C ASN A 306 3.44 -12.43 -0.71
N TYR A 307 3.74 -12.47 -2.01
CA TYR A 307 2.84 -12.98 -3.03
C TYR A 307 3.60 -13.69 -4.16
N SER A 308 3.70 -15.01 -4.07
CA SER A 308 4.38 -15.82 -5.09
C SER A 308 3.71 -15.76 -6.48
N GLY A 309 2.43 -15.43 -6.54
CA GLY A 309 1.68 -15.25 -7.79
C GLY A 309 1.96 -13.96 -8.55
N ILE A 310 2.78 -13.04 -8.02
CA ILE A 310 3.07 -11.76 -8.68
C ILE A 310 3.69 -11.94 -10.07
N HIS A 311 4.52 -12.96 -10.22
CA HIS A 311 5.10 -13.30 -11.49
C HIS A 311 4.06 -13.63 -12.55
N ASP A 312 3.06 -14.45 -12.21
CA ASP A 312 2.03 -14.83 -13.16
C ASP A 312 1.20 -13.62 -13.59
N LEU A 313 0.96 -12.68 -12.66
CA LEU A 313 0.32 -11.41 -12.98
C LEU A 313 1.22 -10.55 -13.89
N TRP A 314 2.49 -10.40 -13.57
CA TRP A 314 3.45 -9.69 -14.41
C TRP A 314 3.56 -10.35 -15.79
N TYR A 315 3.74 -11.67 -15.84
CA TYR A 315 3.95 -12.44 -17.06
C TYR A 315 2.69 -12.56 -17.90
N SER A 316 1.49 -12.57 -17.35
CA SER A 316 0.23 -12.59 -18.11
C SER A 316 0.06 -11.34 -18.98
N TYR A 317 0.65 -10.24 -18.58
CA TYR A 317 0.74 -9.02 -19.39
C TYR A 317 1.94 -9.02 -20.35
N ASP A 318 3.02 -9.78 -20.06
CA ASP A 318 4.22 -9.90 -20.92
C ASP A 318 4.14 -11.08 -21.89
N ALA A 319 3.43 -12.17 -21.57
CA ALA A 319 3.32 -13.38 -22.40
C ALA A 319 2.36 -13.25 -23.58
N SER A 320 1.43 -12.30 -23.56
CA SER A 320 0.70 -11.92 -24.75
C SER A 320 1.70 -11.33 -25.75
N THR A 321 1.49 -11.52 -27.01
CA THR A 321 2.31 -11.01 -28.11
C THR A 321 2.43 -9.47 -28.14
N THR A 322 2.03 -8.78 -27.09
CA THR A 322 1.98 -7.35 -26.90
C THR A 322 2.98 -6.90 -25.84
N THR A 323 3.65 -5.84 -26.10
CA THR A 323 4.72 -5.12 -25.41
C THR A 323 4.17 -4.29 -24.24
N ASP A 324 3.55 -4.93 -23.22
CA ASP A 324 2.64 -4.20 -22.33
C ASP A 324 3.34 -3.30 -21.30
N TYR A 325 4.55 -3.67 -20.85
CA TYR A 325 5.28 -2.91 -19.84
C TYR A 325 6.70 -2.54 -20.29
N GLU A 326 6.84 -2.16 -21.56
CA GLU A 326 8.07 -1.57 -22.06
C GLU A 326 8.26 -0.18 -21.48
N ILE A 327 9.43 0.03 -20.87
CA ILE A 327 9.74 1.28 -20.17
C ILE A 327 10.03 2.38 -21.18
N ASP A 328 9.37 3.51 -21.07
CA ASP A 328 9.67 4.67 -21.89
C ASP A 328 10.95 5.36 -21.42
N GLY A 329 11.87 5.56 -22.38
CA GLY A 329 13.05 6.36 -22.19
C GLY A 329 14.05 5.84 -21.17
N VAL A 330 14.32 4.52 -21.11
CA VAL A 330 15.32 3.92 -20.20
C VAL A 330 16.65 4.64 -20.24
N SER A 331 17.16 5.01 -21.42
CA SER A 331 18.42 5.75 -21.56
C SER A 331 18.36 7.19 -20.99
N ARG A 332 17.18 7.77 -20.92
CA ARG A 332 16.96 9.08 -20.25
C ARG A 332 16.84 8.89 -18.72
N LEU A 333 16.20 7.78 -18.31
CA LEU A 333 16.00 7.46 -16.90
C LEU A 333 17.33 7.06 -16.23
N TYR A 334 18.13 6.23 -16.90
CA TYR A 334 19.44 5.74 -16.44
C TYR A 334 20.55 6.14 -17.42
N PRO A 335 20.91 7.44 -17.49
CA PRO A 335 21.89 7.94 -18.46
C PRO A 335 23.33 7.50 -18.15
N SER A 336 23.62 7.17 -16.89
CA SER A 336 24.92 6.64 -16.48
C SER A 336 24.93 5.13 -16.61
N GLY A 337 25.98 4.59 -17.25
CA GLY A 337 26.22 3.16 -17.26
C GLY A 337 26.58 2.58 -15.89
N ASP A 338 26.78 3.42 -14.87
CA ASP A 338 27.14 3.01 -13.51
C ASP A 338 25.93 2.77 -12.61
N ASP A 339 24.71 3.19 -13.02
CA ASP A 339 23.50 3.00 -12.21
C ASP A 339 23.10 1.53 -12.17
N PHE A 340 23.20 0.91 -11.01
CA PHE A 340 22.91 -0.50 -10.78
C PHE A 340 21.46 -0.88 -11.18
N ARG A 341 20.52 0.04 -11.08
CA ARG A 341 19.11 -0.21 -11.46
C ARG A 341 18.98 -0.36 -12.97
N GLY A 342 19.64 0.51 -13.74
CA GLY A 342 19.68 0.40 -15.19
C GLY A 342 20.44 -0.85 -15.68
N GLN A 343 21.51 -1.22 -14.96
CA GLN A 343 22.32 -2.39 -15.31
C GLN A 343 21.65 -3.74 -15.00
N TYR A 344 21.03 -3.84 -13.82
CA TYR A 344 20.62 -5.13 -13.26
C TYR A 344 19.12 -5.32 -13.10
N LEU A 345 18.31 -4.24 -13.11
CA LEU A 345 16.85 -4.32 -12.93
C LEU A 345 16.05 -4.11 -14.20
N VAL A 346 16.74 -3.87 -15.31
CA VAL A 346 16.16 -3.66 -16.63
C VAL A 346 16.79 -4.66 -17.61
N THR A 347 16.00 -5.19 -18.53
CA THR A 347 16.48 -6.11 -19.58
C THR A 347 15.77 -5.84 -20.90
N ALA A 348 16.32 -6.34 -22.01
CA ALA A 348 15.68 -6.24 -23.31
C ALA A 348 14.34 -7.00 -23.33
N GLY A 349 13.28 -6.34 -23.75
CA GLY A 349 11.98 -6.91 -24.04
C GLY A 349 11.89 -7.50 -25.46
N LYS A 350 10.70 -7.97 -25.85
CA LYS A 350 10.50 -8.67 -27.14
C LYS A 350 10.56 -7.77 -28.36
N ALA A 351 10.12 -6.53 -28.26
CA ALA A 351 10.10 -5.60 -29.40
C ALA A 351 11.35 -4.71 -29.51
N GLY A 352 12.36 -4.96 -28.67
CA GLY A 352 13.61 -4.20 -28.68
C GLY A 352 13.62 -3.01 -27.73
N TYR A 353 12.57 -2.85 -26.94
CA TYR A 353 12.50 -1.94 -25.81
C TYR A 353 12.90 -2.67 -24.52
N GLU A 354 13.14 -1.93 -23.45
CA GLU A 354 13.53 -2.50 -22.18
C GLU A 354 12.32 -2.68 -21.27
N VAL A 355 12.39 -3.73 -20.43
CA VAL A 355 11.39 -4.07 -19.41
C VAL A 355 12.04 -4.22 -18.04
N SER A 356 11.32 -3.93 -16.97
CA SER A 356 11.78 -4.20 -15.61
C SER A 356 11.76 -5.71 -15.33
N ILE A 357 12.74 -6.20 -14.59
CA ILE A 357 12.74 -7.58 -14.09
C ILE A 357 12.30 -7.72 -12.64
N LYS A 358 11.86 -6.65 -12.02
CA LYS A 358 11.49 -6.62 -10.59
C LYS A 358 10.52 -7.74 -10.19
N TYR A 359 9.57 -8.08 -11.06
CA TYR A 359 8.58 -9.13 -10.81
C TYR A 359 8.72 -10.33 -11.76
N ALA A 360 9.64 -10.27 -12.71
CA ALA A 360 9.83 -11.32 -13.70
C ALA A 360 10.63 -12.53 -13.17
N ASP A 361 11.38 -12.37 -12.09
CA ASP A 361 12.33 -13.38 -11.62
C ASP A 361 11.72 -14.32 -10.57
N VAL A 362 10.91 -15.29 -11.05
CA VAL A 362 10.29 -16.34 -10.20
C VAL A 362 11.26 -17.37 -9.64
N LYS A 363 12.45 -17.46 -10.21
CA LYS A 363 13.42 -18.48 -9.80
C LYS A 363 14.29 -18.01 -8.64
N SER A 364 14.21 -16.72 -8.30
CA SER A 364 14.91 -16.20 -7.15
C SER A 364 14.21 -16.59 -5.86
N ASP A 365 14.94 -17.09 -4.89
CA ASP A 365 14.45 -17.34 -3.52
C ASP A 365 14.01 -16.03 -2.84
N LYS A 366 14.41 -14.89 -3.39
CA LYS A 366 14.07 -13.53 -2.94
C LYS A 366 12.89 -12.91 -3.68
N GLY A 367 12.41 -13.56 -4.75
CA GLY A 367 11.25 -13.12 -5.53
C GLY A 367 9.90 -13.28 -4.78
N GLY A 368 8.81 -13.01 -5.49
CA GLY A 368 7.46 -13.20 -4.97
C GLY A 368 7.06 -12.21 -3.88
N LYS A 369 7.58 -10.98 -3.91
CA LYS A 369 7.25 -9.92 -2.96
C LYS A 369 6.95 -8.62 -3.70
N ILE A 370 6.00 -7.87 -3.18
CA ILE A 370 5.60 -6.56 -3.68
C ILE A 370 6.05 -5.51 -2.67
N PRO A 371 7.12 -4.75 -2.94
CA PRO A 371 7.53 -3.66 -2.05
C PRO A 371 6.45 -2.58 -1.95
N MET A 372 6.11 -2.19 -0.73
CA MET A 372 5.07 -1.20 -0.44
C MET A 372 5.64 0.07 0.19
N ILE A 373 6.66 -0.08 1.03
CA ILE A 373 7.42 1.03 1.62
C ILE A 373 8.88 0.58 1.66
N ARG A 374 9.79 1.41 1.13
CA ARG A 374 11.23 1.13 1.12
C ARG A 374 12.06 2.24 1.76
N LEU A 375 13.27 1.88 2.15
CA LEU A 375 14.26 2.77 2.74
C LEU A 375 14.58 3.97 1.84
N SER A 376 14.70 3.74 0.53
CA SER A 376 15.00 4.81 -0.44
C SER A 376 13.96 5.94 -0.42
N GLU A 377 12.68 5.63 -0.21
CA GLU A 377 11.64 6.64 -0.03
C GLU A 377 11.89 7.50 1.21
N MET A 378 12.40 6.93 2.28
CA MET A 378 12.73 7.68 3.50
C MET A 378 13.85 8.68 3.25
N PHE A 379 14.87 8.33 2.45
CA PHE A 379 15.90 9.25 2.00
C PHE A 379 15.34 10.39 1.17
N LEU A 380 14.46 10.11 0.21
CA LEU A 380 13.82 11.13 -0.61
C LEU A 380 12.94 12.07 0.23
N ILE A 381 12.14 11.53 1.15
CA ILE A 381 11.30 12.33 2.06
C ILE A 381 12.16 13.20 2.98
N ALA A 382 13.21 12.65 3.58
CA ALA A 382 14.09 13.40 4.47
C ALA A 382 14.85 14.49 3.72
N ALA A 383 15.37 14.19 2.54
CA ALA A 383 16.08 15.17 1.70
C ALA A 383 15.15 16.32 1.27
N GLU A 384 13.94 16.03 0.80
CA GLU A 384 12.98 17.07 0.42
C GLU A 384 12.55 17.92 1.60
N SER A 385 12.10 17.25 2.69
CA SER A 385 11.52 17.93 3.85
C SER A 385 12.56 18.68 4.71
N GLY A 386 13.84 18.30 4.61
CA GLY A 386 14.94 18.89 5.35
C GLY A 386 15.64 20.03 4.62
N PHE A 387 15.43 20.20 3.31
CA PHE A 387 16.24 21.08 2.46
C PHE A 387 16.28 22.55 2.93
N ASP A 388 15.14 23.09 3.32
CA ASP A 388 15.07 24.50 3.76
C ASP A 388 15.70 24.73 5.15
N GLN A 389 15.84 23.69 5.97
CA GLN A 389 16.38 23.75 7.33
C GLN A 389 17.87 23.44 7.35
N ASP A 390 18.28 22.42 6.61
CA ASP A 390 19.66 21.93 6.52
C ASP A 390 19.95 21.43 5.11
N LYS A 391 20.28 22.37 4.23
CA LYS A 391 20.53 22.08 2.82
C LYS A 391 21.72 21.13 2.62
N GLU A 392 22.77 21.25 3.42
CA GLU A 392 23.95 20.41 3.32
C GLU A 392 23.61 18.96 3.61
N ASN A 393 22.88 18.71 4.70
CA ASN A 393 22.43 17.36 5.04
C ASN A 393 21.41 16.82 4.02
N ALA A 394 20.51 17.66 3.49
CA ALA A 394 19.56 17.23 2.46
C ALA A 394 20.27 16.76 1.17
N ILE A 395 21.31 17.48 0.74
CA ILE A 395 22.16 17.08 -0.38
C ILE A 395 22.88 15.76 -0.06
N ALA A 396 23.50 15.67 1.11
CA ALA A 396 24.22 14.47 1.53
C ALA A 396 23.32 13.21 1.56
N LEU A 397 22.07 13.33 1.99
CA LEU A 397 21.11 12.22 1.96
C LEU A 397 20.82 11.74 0.53
N LEU A 398 20.63 12.65 -0.42
CA LEU A 398 20.39 12.27 -1.81
C LEU A 398 21.65 11.66 -2.45
N GLU A 399 22.82 12.22 -2.17
CA GLU A 399 24.11 11.68 -2.64
C GLU A 399 24.38 10.29 -2.05
N GLU A 400 24.08 10.07 -0.78
CA GLU A 400 24.21 8.76 -0.15
C GLU A 400 23.32 7.72 -0.82
N LEU A 401 22.04 8.06 -1.07
CA LEU A 401 21.14 7.16 -1.81
C LEU A 401 21.73 6.82 -3.18
N ARG A 402 22.18 7.83 -3.93
CA ARG A 402 22.78 7.66 -5.26
C ARG A 402 24.06 6.84 -5.25
N LEU A 403 24.92 7.07 -4.28
CA LEU A 403 26.17 6.30 -4.12
C LEU A 403 25.86 4.81 -3.95
N ASN A 404 24.83 4.46 -3.17
CA ASN A 404 24.37 3.08 -3.01
C ASN A 404 23.61 2.53 -4.23
N ARG A 405 23.49 3.33 -5.28
CA ARG A 405 22.98 2.92 -6.62
C ARG A 405 24.08 2.97 -7.68
N GLY A 406 25.36 3.16 -7.28
CA GLY A 406 26.50 3.24 -8.19
C GLY A 406 26.76 4.63 -8.78
N ILE A 407 26.00 5.65 -8.38
CA ILE A 407 26.12 7.01 -8.90
C ILE A 407 26.94 7.86 -7.95
N GLY A 408 28.18 8.15 -8.29
CA GLY A 408 29.10 8.96 -7.48
C GLY A 408 29.16 10.47 -7.85
N ALA A 409 28.21 10.97 -8.64
CA ALA A 409 28.20 12.37 -9.04
C ALA A 409 27.76 13.26 -7.89
N GLU A 410 28.56 14.29 -7.59
CA GLU A 410 28.29 15.28 -6.54
C GLU A 410 27.22 16.28 -7.00
N ILE A 411 26.38 16.71 -6.06
CA ILE A 411 25.38 17.75 -6.22
C ILE A 411 25.99 19.09 -5.79
N SER A 412 25.82 20.14 -6.61
CA SER A 412 26.37 21.45 -6.25
C SER A 412 25.80 21.97 -4.93
N ALA A 413 26.67 22.36 -3.99
CA ALA A 413 26.27 23.03 -2.75
C ALA A 413 25.46 24.32 -2.97
N THR A 414 25.58 24.93 -4.16
CA THR A 414 24.84 26.15 -4.56
C THR A 414 23.53 25.86 -5.27
N ILE A 415 23.11 24.59 -5.41
CA ILE A 415 21.87 24.20 -6.08
C ILE A 415 20.65 24.97 -5.52
N SER A 416 19.74 25.41 -6.37
CA SER A 416 18.49 26.03 -5.91
C SER A 416 17.50 24.97 -5.43
N ALA A 417 16.53 25.36 -4.60
CA ALA A 417 15.46 24.45 -4.14
C ALA A 417 14.65 23.86 -5.31
N GLU A 418 14.43 24.62 -6.37
CA GLU A 418 13.76 24.16 -7.58
C GLU A 418 14.58 23.06 -8.27
N LYS A 419 15.87 23.30 -8.54
CA LYS A 419 16.75 22.32 -9.18
C LYS A 419 16.94 21.08 -8.29
N PHE A 420 17.01 21.24 -6.98
CA PHE A 420 17.10 20.10 -6.06
C PHE A 420 15.82 19.25 -6.11
N ARG A 421 14.65 19.87 -6.25
CA ARG A 421 13.38 19.16 -6.42
C ARG A 421 13.30 18.41 -7.76
N GLU A 422 13.87 18.96 -8.83
CA GLU A 422 14.04 18.25 -10.10
C GLU A 422 14.90 16.99 -9.92
N GLU A 423 16.07 17.12 -9.25
CA GLU A 423 16.96 15.99 -8.94
C GLU A 423 16.25 14.90 -8.10
N LEU A 424 15.49 15.31 -7.07
CA LEU A 424 14.68 14.39 -6.26
C LEU A 424 13.60 13.70 -7.09
N THR A 425 12.95 14.41 -8.01
CA THR A 425 11.87 13.87 -8.86
C THR A 425 12.42 12.82 -9.82
N ILE A 426 13.59 13.07 -10.42
CA ILE A 426 14.26 12.09 -11.28
C ILE A 426 14.67 10.86 -10.45
N GLU A 427 15.20 11.06 -9.25
CA GLU A 427 15.60 9.96 -8.39
C GLU A 427 14.40 9.14 -7.90
N ALA A 428 13.30 9.80 -7.52
CA ALA A 428 12.05 9.15 -7.18
C ALA A 428 11.52 8.30 -8.35
N ARG A 429 11.60 8.82 -9.59
CA ARG A 429 11.18 8.07 -10.77
C ARG A 429 12.04 6.81 -11.00
N ARG A 430 13.34 6.86 -10.71
CA ARG A 430 14.24 5.69 -10.78
C ARG A 430 13.91 4.63 -9.71
N GLU A 431 13.60 5.08 -8.51
CA GLU A 431 13.31 4.19 -7.37
C GLU A 431 11.94 3.55 -7.46
N PHE A 432 10.90 4.28 -7.88
CA PHE A 432 9.50 3.84 -7.79
C PHE A 432 8.99 3.05 -9.00
N LEU A 433 9.85 2.74 -9.97
CA LEU A 433 9.47 1.92 -11.12
C LEU A 433 8.90 0.56 -10.66
N GLY A 434 7.67 0.28 -11.05
CA GLY A 434 6.94 -0.92 -10.67
C GLY A 434 6.24 -0.85 -9.30
N GLU A 435 6.23 0.30 -8.61
CA GLU A 435 5.71 0.42 -7.24
C GLU A 435 4.47 1.32 -7.10
N GLY A 436 4.00 1.94 -8.20
CA GLY A 436 2.79 2.75 -8.24
C GLY A 436 2.86 4.05 -7.44
N GLN A 437 4.07 4.54 -7.06
CA GLN A 437 4.21 5.71 -6.20
C GLN A 437 4.41 7.01 -6.98
N MET A 438 4.87 6.94 -8.24
CA MET A 438 5.28 8.12 -8.97
C MET A 438 4.11 9.01 -9.40
N PHE A 439 2.94 8.45 -9.69
CA PHE A 439 1.73 9.24 -9.97
C PHE A 439 1.35 10.13 -8.79
N TYR A 440 1.46 9.62 -7.56
CA TYR A 440 1.22 10.39 -6.34
C TYR A 440 2.29 11.45 -6.08
N TRP A 441 3.53 11.20 -6.50
CA TRP A 441 4.62 12.18 -6.43
C TRP A 441 4.33 13.40 -7.31
N TYR A 442 4.01 13.18 -8.58
CA TYR A 442 3.62 14.24 -9.51
C TYR A 442 2.40 15.02 -9.00
N LYS A 443 1.36 14.31 -8.57
CA LYS A 443 0.14 14.90 -8.01
C LYS A 443 0.40 15.80 -6.82
N ARG A 444 1.24 15.38 -5.89
CA ARG A 444 1.56 16.15 -4.67
C ARG A 444 2.26 17.46 -5.01
N LEU A 445 3.17 17.43 -5.95
CA LEU A 445 3.97 18.57 -6.36
C LEU A 445 3.30 19.42 -7.44
N GLY A 446 2.23 18.93 -8.09
CA GLY A 446 1.61 19.58 -9.22
C GLY A 446 2.53 19.66 -10.45
N LEU A 447 3.34 18.63 -10.66
CA LEU A 447 4.32 18.57 -11.76
C LEU A 447 3.73 17.96 -13.02
N PRO A 448 4.25 18.30 -14.20
CA PRO A 448 4.02 17.54 -15.43
C PRO A 448 4.40 16.08 -15.26
N VAL A 449 3.73 15.19 -15.99
CA VAL A 449 3.87 13.74 -15.82
C VAL A 449 4.82 13.15 -16.86
N GLY A 450 5.64 12.23 -16.44
CA GLY A 450 6.53 11.47 -17.31
C GLY A 450 7.83 12.20 -17.68
N LEU A 451 8.64 11.55 -18.50
CA LEU A 451 9.88 12.14 -19.02
C LEU A 451 9.62 13.15 -20.14
N ASP A 452 8.45 13.11 -20.75
CA ASP A 452 8.01 14.06 -21.79
C ASP A 452 7.25 15.24 -21.21
N GLU A 453 7.21 15.37 -19.88
CA GLU A 453 6.63 16.51 -19.17
C GLU A 453 5.19 16.83 -19.63
N ILE A 454 4.33 15.77 -19.66
CA ILE A 454 2.94 15.91 -20.10
C ILE A 454 2.17 16.76 -19.08
N GLU A 455 1.72 17.90 -19.52
CA GLU A 455 0.88 18.78 -18.71
C GLU A 455 -0.50 18.17 -18.46
N VAL A 456 -0.88 18.07 -17.19
CA VAL A 456 -2.18 17.56 -16.78
C VAL A 456 -2.86 18.50 -15.80
N SER A 457 -4.18 18.56 -15.85
CA SER A 457 -4.93 19.38 -14.90
C SER A 457 -4.94 18.76 -13.49
N PRO A 458 -5.13 19.54 -12.42
CA PRO A 458 -5.33 18.99 -11.07
C PRO A 458 -6.48 17.97 -10.99
N ALA A 459 -7.52 18.13 -11.81
CA ALA A 459 -8.63 17.18 -11.90
C ALA A 459 -8.20 15.82 -12.48
N THR A 460 -7.25 15.79 -13.42
CA THR A 460 -6.69 14.56 -14.00
C THR A 460 -6.00 13.69 -12.94
N PHE A 461 -5.45 14.31 -11.91
CA PHE A 461 -4.86 13.58 -10.79
C PHE A 461 -5.89 12.97 -9.82
N CYS A 462 -7.18 13.19 -10.00
CA CYS A 462 -8.23 12.65 -9.16
C CYS A 462 -9.01 11.59 -9.94
N LEU A 463 -8.95 10.34 -9.48
CA LEU A 463 -9.80 9.31 -10.05
C LEU A 463 -11.26 9.61 -9.72
N PRO A 464 -12.20 9.43 -10.66
CA PRO A 464 -13.63 9.61 -10.40
C PRO A 464 -14.13 8.51 -9.44
N LEU A 465 -15.12 8.86 -8.63
CA LEU A 465 -15.81 7.88 -7.81
C LEU A 465 -16.56 6.87 -8.70
N PRO A 466 -16.68 5.59 -8.29
CA PRO A 466 -17.57 4.65 -8.97
C PRO A 466 -18.98 5.21 -9.09
N ALA A 467 -19.63 5.03 -10.24
CA ALA A 467 -20.99 5.54 -10.49
C ALA A 467 -21.99 5.10 -9.40
N THR A 468 -21.83 3.87 -8.89
CA THR A 468 -22.66 3.33 -7.79
C THR A 468 -22.51 4.12 -6.48
N GLU A 469 -21.32 4.67 -6.21
CA GLU A 469 -21.08 5.49 -5.01
C GLU A 469 -21.77 6.85 -5.12
N VAL A 470 -21.79 7.43 -6.31
CA VAL A 470 -22.49 8.68 -6.58
C VAL A 470 -24.01 8.46 -6.52
N GLU A 471 -24.52 7.43 -7.19
CA GLU A 471 -25.96 7.15 -7.32
C GLU A 471 -26.58 6.64 -6.01
N PHE A 472 -25.96 5.63 -5.37
CA PHE A 472 -26.53 4.97 -4.18
C PHE A 472 -25.87 5.41 -2.88
N GLY A 473 -24.61 5.82 -2.92
CA GLY A 473 -23.87 6.32 -1.76
C GLY A 473 -24.17 7.77 -1.39
N ASN A 474 -24.93 8.50 -2.23
CA ASN A 474 -25.22 9.92 -2.09
C ASN A 474 -23.92 10.75 -1.91
N ARG A 475 -22.95 10.52 -2.79
CA ARG A 475 -21.63 11.17 -2.76
C ARG A 475 -21.52 12.24 -3.85
N THR A 476 -20.68 13.23 -3.61
CA THR A 476 -20.40 14.29 -4.58
C THR A 476 -18.95 14.23 -5.07
N GLU A 477 -18.72 14.73 -6.27
CA GLU A 477 -17.40 14.87 -6.91
C GLU A 477 -17.15 16.34 -7.29
N ASP A 478 -17.69 17.27 -6.53
CA ASP A 478 -17.65 18.70 -6.89
C ASP A 478 -16.22 19.24 -7.01
N TYR A 479 -15.26 18.60 -6.32
CA TYR A 479 -13.82 18.91 -6.39
C TYR A 479 -13.15 18.51 -7.71
N ILE A 480 -13.76 17.64 -8.53
CA ILE A 480 -13.21 17.22 -9.84
C ILE A 480 -13.63 18.21 -10.93
N LYS A 481 -14.68 18.98 -10.72
CA LYS A 481 -15.27 19.85 -11.72
C LYS A 481 -14.61 21.25 -11.83
N ASN A 482 -13.72 21.56 -10.92
CA ASN A 482 -12.96 22.79 -10.87
C ASN A 482 -11.51 22.54 -11.28
#